data_280d918b78a067611735a4dbb2c5fa20
#
_entry.id   280d918b78a067611735a4dbb2c5fa20
#
_cell.length_a   1.000
_cell.length_b   1.000
_cell.length_c   1.000
_cell.angle_alpha   90.00
_cell.angle_beta   90.00
_cell.angle_gamma   90.00
#
_symmetry.space_group_name_H-M   'P 1'
#
loop_
_entity.id
_entity.type
_entity.pdbx_description
1 polymer ?
#
loop_
_entity_poly.entity_id
_entity_poly.type
_entity_poly.pdbx_seq_one_letter_code
_entity_poly.pdbx_strand_id
1 'polypeptide(L)'
;MDNYRNKTRKVQIGDVCIGGGEKIAIQSMTNTKTEDVEACVAKILRLEKAGCDIIRVAVPTMEAAESISKIKKQIHIPLVADIHFDYRLAIAAIENGADKIRINPGNIGDEKRVRAVVEKAKEYHIPIRVGVNSGSLEKHLVEKYHGVTAEGLVESALDKVHLIENMGYDNLVVSIKSSDVMMCVKAHELLAPQCPYPLHVGITESGTLLAGNIKSSIGLGLILSQGIGDTIRVSLTGDPVEEIKSAKLILKTLGLRKGGIEVVSCPTCGRTKIDLIGLANQVQDMVADIPLDIKVAVMGCVVNGPGEAKEADIGIAGGCGEGLLIKKGEIVKKVKEEELLETLRQELLHWNE
;
A
#
# COMPACT_ATOMS: atom_id res chain seq x y z
N MET A 1 22.36 7.00 3.13
CA MET A 1 21.66 5.73 3.39
C MET A 1 21.66 4.90 2.12
N ASP A 2 22.04 3.63 2.24
CA ASP A 2 21.94 2.71 1.11
C ASP A 2 20.45 2.53 0.75
N ASN A 3 20.08 2.93 -0.46
CA ASN A 3 18.71 2.73 -0.94
C ASN A 3 18.61 1.32 -1.53
N TYR A 4 18.24 0.33 -0.70
CA TYR A 4 18.15 -1.08 -1.11
C TYR A 4 17.21 -1.29 -2.28
N ARG A 5 16.14 -0.51 -2.40
CA ARG A 5 15.18 -0.58 -3.50
C ARG A 5 15.83 -0.40 -4.88
N ASN A 6 16.85 0.44 -4.98
CA ASN A 6 17.54 0.67 -6.25
C ASN A 6 18.38 -0.55 -6.70
N LYS A 7 18.69 -1.45 -5.77
CA LYS A 7 19.53 -2.64 -5.98
C LYS A 7 18.69 -3.90 -6.21
N THR A 8 17.38 -3.87 -5.94
CA THR A 8 16.51 -5.03 -6.18
C THR A 8 16.33 -5.28 -7.68
N ARG A 9 16.12 -6.54 -8.05
CA ARG A 9 15.80 -6.93 -9.43
C ARG A 9 14.46 -6.34 -9.85
N LYS A 10 14.32 -6.01 -11.12
CA LYS A 10 13.01 -5.63 -11.68
C LYS A 10 12.16 -6.87 -11.90
N VAL A 11 10.91 -6.82 -11.47
CA VAL A 11 9.91 -7.88 -11.64
C VAL A 11 8.67 -7.27 -12.28
N GLN A 12 8.25 -7.87 -13.41
CA GLN A 12 7.05 -7.46 -14.13
C GLN A 12 5.83 -8.24 -13.63
N ILE A 13 4.75 -7.54 -13.30
CA ILE A 13 3.47 -8.10 -12.84
C ILE A 13 2.37 -7.51 -13.71
N GLY A 14 1.92 -8.21 -14.74
CA GLY A 14 1.11 -7.58 -15.79
C GLY A 14 1.82 -6.37 -16.36
N ASP A 15 1.21 -5.21 -16.31
CA ASP A 15 1.75 -3.91 -16.77
C ASP A 15 2.49 -3.13 -15.69
N VAL A 16 2.53 -3.63 -14.45
CA VAL A 16 3.23 -2.98 -13.34
C VAL A 16 4.61 -3.57 -13.13
N CYS A 17 5.66 -2.75 -13.27
CA CYS A 17 7.01 -3.11 -12.91
C CYS A 17 7.33 -2.68 -11.47
N ILE A 18 7.96 -3.56 -10.70
CA ILE A 18 8.40 -3.29 -9.33
C ILE A 18 9.88 -3.63 -9.17
N GLY A 19 10.52 -3.09 -8.13
CA GLY A 19 11.97 -3.28 -7.90
C GLY A 19 12.83 -2.33 -8.75
N GLY A 20 14.14 -2.35 -8.53
CA GLY A 20 15.09 -1.53 -9.28
C GLY A 20 14.86 -0.01 -9.17
N GLY A 21 14.27 0.46 -8.06
CA GLY A 21 13.95 1.86 -7.83
C GLY A 21 12.66 2.35 -8.47
N GLU A 22 11.87 1.47 -9.08
CA GLU A 22 10.56 1.82 -9.65
C GLU A 22 9.61 2.35 -8.57
N LYS A 23 8.50 2.97 -8.98
CA LYS A 23 7.46 3.49 -8.07
C LYS A 23 6.98 2.39 -7.13
N ILE A 24 6.85 2.70 -5.84
CA ILE A 24 6.28 1.77 -4.86
C ILE A 24 4.82 1.52 -5.19
N ALA A 25 4.48 0.27 -5.49
CA ALA A 25 3.13 -0.11 -5.84
C ALA A 25 2.27 -0.38 -4.59
N ILE A 26 1.04 0.13 -4.60
CA ILE A 26 0.05 -0.13 -3.57
C ILE A 26 -0.73 -1.37 -3.96
N GLN A 27 -0.63 -2.42 -3.14
CA GLN A 27 -1.43 -3.63 -3.30
C GLN A 27 -2.51 -3.70 -2.24
N SER A 28 -3.74 -4.07 -2.63
CA SER A 28 -4.80 -4.45 -1.71
C SER A 28 -5.32 -5.86 -2.00
N MET A 29 -6.34 -6.28 -1.27
CA MET A 29 -6.95 -7.59 -1.42
C MET A 29 -8.46 -7.48 -1.33
N THR A 30 -9.17 -8.20 -2.18
CA THR A 30 -10.63 -8.31 -2.09
C THR A 30 -11.04 -9.06 -0.81
N ASN A 31 -12.18 -8.69 -0.28
CA ASN A 31 -12.85 -9.40 0.82
C ASN A 31 -14.14 -10.11 0.34
N THR A 32 -14.31 -10.24 -0.97
CA THR A 32 -15.37 -11.01 -1.64
C THR A 32 -14.88 -12.44 -1.92
N LYS A 33 -15.80 -13.36 -2.09
CA LYS A 33 -15.48 -14.69 -2.62
C LYS A 33 -15.05 -14.55 -4.07
N THR A 34 -13.97 -15.21 -4.46
CA THR A 34 -13.42 -15.09 -5.84
C THR A 34 -14.31 -15.77 -6.86
N GLU A 35 -15.10 -16.77 -6.44
CA GLU A 35 -16.12 -17.46 -7.25
C GLU A 35 -17.28 -16.52 -7.63
N ASP A 36 -17.58 -15.52 -6.81
CA ASP A 36 -18.54 -14.47 -7.12
C ASP A 36 -17.88 -13.39 -7.97
N VAL A 37 -17.84 -13.67 -9.27
CA VAL A 37 -17.13 -12.82 -10.26
C VAL A 37 -17.67 -11.39 -10.26
N GLU A 38 -18.99 -11.20 -10.20
CA GLU A 38 -19.62 -9.86 -10.25
C GLU A 38 -19.24 -9.02 -9.03
N ALA A 39 -19.40 -9.59 -7.82
CA ALA A 39 -19.02 -8.90 -6.58
C ALA A 39 -17.50 -8.63 -6.52
N CYS A 40 -16.68 -9.57 -7.01
CA CYS A 40 -15.24 -9.44 -7.04
C CYS A 40 -14.80 -8.32 -8.00
N VAL A 41 -15.33 -8.29 -9.22
CA VAL A 41 -15.07 -7.24 -10.21
C VAL A 41 -15.51 -5.87 -9.71
N ALA A 42 -16.75 -5.76 -9.19
CA ALA A 42 -17.24 -4.49 -8.63
C ALA A 42 -16.34 -3.96 -7.50
N LYS A 43 -15.86 -4.85 -6.62
CA LYS A 43 -14.91 -4.50 -5.56
C LYS A 43 -13.57 -4.03 -6.15
N ILE A 44 -13.01 -4.75 -7.11
CA ILE A 44 -11.74 -4.41 -7.73
C ILE A 44 -11.81 -3.05 -8.42
N LEU A 45 -12.83 -2.77 -9.20
CA LEU A 45 -13.01 -1.48 -9.88
C LEU A 45 -13.11 -0.32 -8.89
N ARG A 46 -13.74 -0.52 -7.72
CA ARG A 46 -13.72 0.48 -6.64
C ARG A 46 -12.30 0.71 -6.11
N LEU A 47 -11.51 -0.35 -5.96
CA LEU A 47 -10.13 -0.26 -5.49
C LEU A 47 -9.20 0.37 -6.53
N GLU A 48 -9.39 0.06 -7.81
CA GLU A 48 -8.71 0.75 -8.93
C GLU A 48 -8.97 2.26 -8.88
N LYS A 49 -10.24 2.65 -8.79
CA LYS A 49 -10.63 4.06 -8.68
C LYS A 49 -9.99 4.74 -7.46
N ALA A 50 -9.84 4.03 -6.34
CA ALA A 50 -9.14 4.55 -5.16
C ALA A 50 -7.62 4.67 -5.36
N GLY A 51 -7.04 4.06 -6.42
CA GLY A 51 -5.63 4.10 -6.77
C GLY A 51 -4.82 2.89 -6.30
N CYS A 52 -5.46 1.71 -6.25
CA CYS A 52 -4.78 0.43 -6.12
C CYS A 52 -3.97 0.14 -7.39
N ASP A 53 -2.70 -0.20 -7.23
CA ASP A 53 -1.83 -0.52 -8.37
C ASP A 53 -1.86 -2.04 -8.69
N ILE A 54 -2.09 -2.91 -7.71
CA ILE A 54 -2.11 -4.38 -7.84
C ILE A 54 -3.19 -4.95 -6.93
N ILE A 55 -4.03 -5.85 -7.44
CA ILE A 55 -5.05 -6.51 -6.63
C ILE A 55 -4.69 -7.96 -6.30
N ARG A 56 -5.04 -8.43 -5.11
CA ARG A 56 -4.93 -9.83 -4.70
C ARG A 56 -6.30 -10.42 -4.41
N VAL A 57 -6.51 -11.65 -4.87
CA VAL A 57 -7.70 -12.47 -4.58
C VAL A 57 -7.31 -13.76 -3.88
N ALA A 58 -8.15 -14.25 -2.97
CA ALA A 58 -7.95 -15.57 -2.37
C ALA A 58 -8.39 -16.67 -3.37
N VAL A 59 -7.64 -17.76 -3.44
CA VAL A 59 -7.96 -18.89 -4.30
C VAL A 59 -8.05 -20.17 -3.45
N PRO A 60 -9.15 -20.37 -2.72
CA PRO A 60 -9.32 -21.53 -1.84
C PRO A 60 -9.84 -22.76 -2.57
N THR A 61 -10.42 -22.62 -3.75
CA THR A 61 -11.10 -23.69 -4.52
C THR A 61 -10.68 -23.66 -6.00
N MET A 62 -10.96 -24.75 -6.73
CA MET A 62 -10.74 -24.79 -8.19
C MET A 62 -11.66 -23.81 -8.91
N GLU A 63 -12.89 -23.65 -8.47
CA GLU A 63 -13.85 -22.68 -9.01
C GLU A 63 -13.32 -21.23 -8.89
N ALA A 64 -12.69 -20.90 -7.75
CA ALA A 64 -12.02 -19.62 -7.57
C ALA A 64 -10.87 -19.42 -8.58
N ALA A 65 -10.06 -20.46 -8.83
CA ALA A 65 -8.99 -20.41 -9.80
C ALA A 65 -9.50 -20.20 -11.23
N GLU A 66 -10.56 -20.90 -11.62
CA GLU A 66 -11.21 -20.77 -12.93
C GLU A 66 -11.88 -19.41 -13.13
N SER A 67 -12.39 -18.81 -12.06
CA SER A 67 -13.03 -17.48 -12.07
C SER A 67 -12.04 -16.35 -12.40
N ILE A 68 -10.74 -16.56 -12.20
CA ILE A 68 -9.71 -15.54 -12.49
C ILE A 68 -9.80 -15.08 -13.96
N SER A 69 -10.00 -15.98 -14.91
CA SER A 69 -10.08 -15.64 -16.34
C SER A 69 -11.27 -14.72 -16.67
N LYS A 70 -12.39 -14.85 -15.94
CA LYS A 70 -13.56 -14.01 -16.11
C LYS A 70 -13.36 -12.64 -15.45
N ILE A 71 -12.70 -12.62 -14.28
CA ILE A 71 -12.36 -11.38 -13.56
C ILE A 71 -11.36 -10.56 -14.39
N LYS A 72 -10.29 -11.18 -14.87
CA LYS A 72 -9.23 -10.52 -15.66
C LYS A 72 -9.73 -9.78 -16.89
N LYS A 73 -10.80 -10.25 -17.53
CA LYS A 73 -11.41 -9.60 -18.69
C LYS A 73 -12.10 -8.27 -18.38
N GLN A 74 -12.33 -7.97 -17.11
CA GLN A 74 -13.17 -6.85 -16.65
C GLN A 74 -12.43 -5.86 -15.76
N ILE A 75 -11.17 -6.13 -15.41
CA ILE A 75 -10.32 -5.29 -14.56
C ILE A 75 -9.11 -4.78 -15.36
N HIS A 76 -8.47 -3.69 -14.90
CA HIS A 76 -7.38 -3.03 -15.62
C HIS A 76 -6.03 -3.10 -14.87
N ILE A 77 -6.03 -3.57 -13.62
CA ILE A 77 -4.81 -3.74 -12.82
C ILE A 77 -4.40 -5.21 -12.72
N PRO A 78 -3.10 -5.51 -12.50
CA PRO A 78 -2.62 -6.88 -12.33
C PRO A 78 -3.29 -7.60 -11.16
N LEU A 79 -3.57 -8.89 -11.37
CA LEU A 79 -4.20 -9.77 -10.39
C LEU A 79 -3.20 -10.78 -9.82
N VAL A 80 -3.12 -10.83 -8.49
CA VAL A 80 -2.32 -11.79 -7.73
C VAL A 80 -3.21 -12.88 -7.15
N ALA A 81 -2.94 -14.13 -7.46
CA ALA A 81 -3.62 -15.27 -6.84
C ALA A 81 -2.92 -15.70 -5.54
N ASP A 82 -3.67 -15.72 -4.44
CA ASP A 82 -3.18 -16.10 -3.12
C ASP A 82 -3.51 -17.56 -2.81
N ILE A 83 -2.49 -18.42 -2.85
CA ILE A 83 -2.61 -19.88 -2.68
C ILE A 83 -2.06 -20.25 -1.30
N HIS A 84 -2.86 -20.96 -0.51
CA HIS A 84 -2.45 -21.34 0.85
C HIS A 84 -1.85 -22.73 0.96
N PHE A 85 -2.49 -23.77 0.38
CA PHE A 85 -2.11 -25.16 0.62
C PHE A 85 -2.02 -26.03 -0.63
N ASP A 86 -2.94 -25.90 -1.58
CA ASP A 86 -3.02 -26.81 -2.72
C ASP A 86 -2.28 -26.26 -3.94
N TYR A 87 -1.19 -26.94 -4.33
CA TYR A 87 -0.38 -26.58 -5.49
C TYR A 87 -1.17 -26.60 -6.81
N ARG A 88 -2.22 -27.43 -6.93
CA ARG A 88 -3.05 -27.51 -8.13
C ARG A 88 -3.81 -26.21 -8.37
N LEU A 89 -4.22 -25.54 -7.30
CA LEU A 89 -4.86 -24.21 -7.40
C LEU A 89 -3.89 -23.16 -7.91
N ALA A 90 -2.60 -23.25 -7.55
CA ALA A 90 -1.57 -22.34 -8.09
C ALA A 90 -1.41 -22.54 -9.59
N ILE A 91 -1.34 -23.79 -10.05
CA ILE A 91 -1.25 -24.13 -11.47
C ILE A 91 -2.49 -23.63 -12.23
N ALA A 92 -3.68 -23.95 -11.73
CA ALA A 92 -4.93 -23.49 -12.34
C ALA A 92 -5.05 -21.96 -12.39
N ALA A 93 -4.63 -21.26 -11.31
CA ALA A 93 -4.65 -19.80 -11.29
C ALA A 93 -3.72 -19.19 -12.35
N ILE A 94 -2.53 -19.77 -12.57
CA ILE A 94 -1.60 -19.35 -13.63
C ILE A 94 -2.24 -19.56 -15.00
N GLU A 95 -2.79 -20.75 -15.27
CA GLU A 95 -3.43 -21.10 -16.52
C GLU A 95 -4.66 -20.23 -16.83
N ASN A 96 -5.33 -19.72 -15.79
CA ASN A 96 -6.45 -18.79 -15.92
C ASN A 96 -6.05 -17.30 -15.93
N GLY A 97 -4.74 -17.00 -16.04
CA GLY A 97 -4.25 -15.65 -16.34
C GLY A 97 -3.96 -14.79 -15.11
N ALA A 98 -3.62 -15.38 -13.96
CA ALA A 98 -3.06 -14.63 -12.85
C ALA A 98 -1.70 -14.02 -13.25
N ASP A 99 -1.47 -12.73 -12.93
CA ASP A 99 -0.22 -12.03 -13.28
C ASP A 99 0.91 -12.29 -12.28
N LYS A 100 0.58 -12.81 -11.11
CA LYS A 100 1.51 -13.24 -10.06
C LYS A 100 0.79 -14.23 -9.15
N ILE A 101 1.53 -15.19 -8.60
CA ILE A 101 1.02 -16.02 -7.51
C ILE A 101 1.72 -15.68 -6.20
N ARG A 102 1.02 -15.86 -5.09
CA ARG A 102 1.60 -15.85 -3.75
C ARG A 102 1.46 -17.22 -3.14
N ILE A 103 2.57 -17.77 -2.71
CA ILE A 103 2.63 -19.05 -1.99
C ILE A 103 3.51 -18.92 -0.74
N ASN A 104 3.30 -19.84 0.19
CA ASN A 104 4.31 -20.23 1.17
C ASN A 104 4.76 -21.66 0.79
N PRO A 105 5.98 -21.84 0.23
CA PRO A 105 6.44 -23.15 -0.19
C PRO A 105 6.33 -24.23 0.90
N GLY A 106 6.53 -23.84 2.17
CA GLY A 106 6.37 -24.75 3.30
C GLY A 106 4.95 -25.26 3.53
N ASN A 107 3.92 -24.58 3.00
CA ASN A 107 2.53 -24.98 3.13
C ASN A 107 2.00 -25.72 1.89
N ILE A 108 2.66 -25.58 0.73
CA ILE A 108 2.24 -26.19 -0.54
C ILE A 108 2.45 -27.71 -0.52
N GLY A 109 3.44 -28.18 0.25
CA GLY A 109 3.72 -29.60 0.42
C GLY A 109 5.19 -29.95 0.14
N ASP A 110 5.44 -31.12 -0.44
CA ASP A 110 6.77 -31.59 -0.74
C ASP A 110 7.42 -30.84 -1.92
N GLU A 111 8.73 -31.05 -2.11
CA GLU A 111 9.51 -30.42 -3.16
C GLU A 111 8.95 -30.67 -4.57
N LYS A 112 8.36 -31.87 -4.80
CA LYS A 112 7.77 -32.19 -6.12
C LYS A 112 6.59 -31.28 -6.45
N ARG A 113 5.75 -30.98 -5.46
CA ARG A 113 4.60 -30.07 -5.62
C ARG A 113 5.04 -28.64 -5.83
N VAL A 114 6.03 -28.17 -5.07
CA VAL A 114 6.63 -26.83 -5.27
C VAL A 114 7.24 -26.75 -6.66
N ARG A 115 7.98 -27.77 -7.12
CA ARG A 115 8.57 -27.86 -8.45
C ARG A 115 7.50 -27.77 -9.55
N ALA A 116 6.38 -28.45 -9.41
CA ALA A 116 5.28 -28.38 -10.39
C ALA A 116 4.75 -26.94 -10.55
N VAL A 117 4.61 -26.19 -9.44
CA VAL A 117 4.21 -24.78 -9.47
C VAL A 117 5.29 -23.92 -10.14
N VAL A 118 6.56 -24.14 -9.79
CA VAL A 118 7.69 -23.39 -10.35
C VAL A 118 7.81 -23.63 -11.87
N GLU A 119 7.69 -24.86 -12.34
CA GLU A 119 7.72 -25.17 -13.78
C GLU A 119 6.57 -24.49 -14.53
N LYS A 120 5.36 -24.48 -13.95
CA LYS A 120 4.23 -23.76 -14.54
C LYS A 120 4.46 -22.25 -14.54
N ALA A 121 5.02 -21.69 -13.47
CA ALA A 121 5.36 -20.27 -13.42
C ALA A 121 6.43 -19.88 -14.44
N LYS A 122 7.41 -20.77 -14.71
CA LYS A 122 8.42 -20.58 -15.79
C LYS A 122 7.75 -20.56 -17.16
N GLU A 123 6.87 -21.51 -17.44
CA GLU A 123 6.16 -21.64 -18.72
C GLU A 123 5.39 -20.36 -19.08
N TYR A 124 4.76 -19.75 -18.08
CA TYR A 124 3.94 -18.54 -18.25
C TYR A 124 4.67 -17.24 -17.88
N HIS A 125 5.94 -17.31 -17.47
CA HIS A 125 6.73 -16.18 -17.00
C HIS A 125 6.12 -15.41 -15.81
N ILE A 126 5.39 -16.11 -14.93
CA ILE A 126 4.65 -15.55 -13.81
C ILE A 126 5.53 -15.38 -12.57
N PRO A 127 5.67 -14.18 -11.99
CA PRO A 127 6.41 -13.99 -10.75
C PRO A 127 5.79 -14.77 -9.59
N ILE A 128 6.65 -15.33 -8.74
CA ILE A 128 6.24 -16.00 -7.50
C ILE A 128 6.56 -15.11 -6.32
N ARG A 129 5.56 -14.79 -5.50
CA ARG A 129 5.81 -14.18 -4.20
C ARG A 129 5.93 -15.24 -3.11
N VAL A 130 7.12 -15.33 -2.54
CA VAL A 130 7.40 -16.10 -1.33
C VAL A 130 6.93 -15.32 -0.11
N GLY A 131 5.97 -15.86 0.63
CA GLY A 131 5.40 -15.17 1.80
C GLY A 131 5.64 -15.93 3.09
N VAL A 132 6.31 -15.29 4.05
CA VAL A 132 6.52 -15.77 5.41
C VAL A 132 5.74 -14.90 6.39
N ASN A 133 5.06 -15.52 7.35
CA ASN A 133 4.34 -14.82 8.40
C ASN A 133 4.78 -15.37 9.78
N SER A 134 4.85 -14.49 10.77
CA SER A 134 5.21 -14.88 12.15
C SER A 134 4.32 -15.97 12.74
N GLY A 135 3.02 -15.96 12.41
CA GLY A 135 2.07 -16.97 12.88
C GLY A 135 2.20 -18.36 12.25
N SER A 136 3.06 -18.52 11.24
CA SER A 136 3.30 -19.80 10.54
C SER A 136 4.78 -20.13 10.36
N LEU A 137 5.64 -19.63 11.27
CA LEU A 137 7.05 -19.97 11.28
C LEU A 137 7.24 -21.46 11.60
N GLU A 138 8.18 -22.11 10.91
CA GLU A 138 8.47 -23.54 11.05
C GLU A 138 8.93 -23.89 12.47
N LYS A 139 8.47 -25.03 12.99
CA LYS A 139 8.76 -25.48 14.38
C LYS A 139 10.25 -25.56 14.66
N HIS A 140 11.05 -26.08 13.73
CA HIS A 140 12.50 -26.20 13.92
C HIS A 140 13.19 -24.84 14.05
N LEU A 141 12.68 -23.78 13.38
CA LEU A 141 13.19 -22.42 13.54
C LEU A 141 12.73 -21.81 14.87
N VAL A 142 11.49 -22.06 15.29
CA VAL A 142 11.03 -21.65 16.62
C VAL A 142 11.87 -22.28 17.72
N GLU A 143 12.23 -23.55 17.59
CA GLU A 143 13.11 -24.25 18.53
C GLU A 143 14.55 -23.68 18.48
N LYS A 144 15.11 -23.49 17.29
CA LYS A 144 16.46 -22.92 17.07
C LYS A 144 16.64 -21.54 17.69
N TYR A 145 15.64 -20.67 17.54
CA TYR A 145 15.69 -19.29 17.98
C TYR A 145 14.98 -19.03 19.31
N HIS A 146 14.53 -20.12 20.01
CA HIS A 146 13.82 -20.06 21.29
C HIS A 146 12.53 -19.19 21.24
N GLY A 147 11.88 -19.13 20.09
CA GLY A 147 10.65 -18.36 19.85
C GLY A 147 10.52 -17.88 18.42
N VAL A 148 9.48 -17.06 18.19
CA VAL A 148 9.32 -16.35 16.91
C VAL A 148 10.18 -15.09 16.96
N THR A 149 11.19 -15.02 16.11
CA THR A 149 12.16 -13.92 16.06
C THR A 149 12.33 -13.36 14.65
N ALA A 150 12.88 -12.17 14.52
CA ALA A 150 13.21 -11.57 13.23
C ALA A 150 14.21 -12.43 12.45
N GLU A 151 15.22 -12.96 13.12
CA GLU A 151 16.24 -13.84 12.55
C GLU A 151 15.63 -15.14 12.00
N GLY A 152 14.72 -15.77 12.75
CA GLY A 152 14.01 -16.97 12.31
C GLY A 152 13.13 -16.71 11.10
N LEU A 153 12.45 -15.55 11.04
CA LEU A 153 11.64 -15.14 9.88
C LEU A 153 12.51 -14.92 8.63
N VAL A 154 13.68 -14.33 8.80
CA VAL A 154 14.62 -14.10 7.69
C VAL A 154 15.19 -15.43 7.18
N GLU A 155 15.65 -16.32 8.05
CA GLU A 155 16.14 -17.66 7.66
C GLU A 155 15.04 -18.42 6.90
N SER A 156 13.81 -18.46 7.43
CA SER A 156 12.66 -19.07 6.75
C SER A 156 12.41 -18.49 5.35
N ALA A 157 12.56 -17.17 5.18
CA ALA A 157 12.35 -16.54 3.88
C ALA A 157 13.48 -16.89 2.89
N LEU A 158 14.75 -16.84 3.33
CA LEU A 158 15.90 -17.16 2.50
C LEU A 158 15.92 -18.63 2.09
N ASP A 159 15.61 -19.56 2.99
CA ASP A 159 15.53 -21.00 2.67
C ASP A 159 14.52 -21.27 1.55
N LYS A 160 13.36 -20.61 1.60
CA LYS A 160 12.34 -20.75 0.57
C LYS A 160 12.72 -20.09 -0.76
N VAL A 161 13.43 -18.98 -0.71
CA VAL A 161 14.01 -18.34 -1.90
C VAL A 161 15.02 -19.28 -2.54
N HIS A 162 15.99 -19.79 -1.77
CA HIS A 162 17.01 -20.71 -2.27
C HIS A 162 16.40 -22.02 -2.81
N LEU A 163 15.33 -22.52 -2.19
CA LEU A 163 14.60 -23.69 -2.70
C LEU A 163 14.11 -23.45 -4.14
N ILE A 164 13.54 -22.28 -4.43
CA ILE A 164 13.02 -21.95 -5.78
C ILE A 164 14.18 -21.62 -6.74
N GLU A 165 15.21 -20.91 -6.28
CA GLU A 165 16.43 -20.65 -7.06
C GLU A 165 17.12 -21.95 -7.52
N ASN A 166 17.21 -22.95 -6.62
CA ASN A 166 17.75 -24.29 -6.94
C ASN A 166 16.90 -25.06 -7.96
N MET A 167 15.64 -24.66 -8.14
CA MET A 167 14.79 -25.14 -9.24
C MET A 167 15.04 -24.36 -10.54
N GLY A 168 15.96 -23.40 -10.56
CA GLY A 168 16.32 -22.58 -11.72
C GLY A 168 15.28 -21.48 -12.01
N TYR A 169 14.65 -20.88 -10.99
CA TYR A 169 13.70 -19.77 -11.15
C TYR A 169 14.02 -18.62 -10.19
N ASP A 170 14.13 -17.43 -10.76
CA ASP A 170 14.56 -16.22 -10.05
C ASP A 170 13.64 -15.00 -10.27
N ASN A 171 12.45 -15.22 -10.87
CA ASN A 171 11.42 -14.20 -10.99
C ASN A 171 10.58 -14.15 -9.69
N LEU A 172 11.18 -13.61 -8.63
CA LEU A 172 10.68 -13.70 -7.27
C LEU A 172 10.38 -12.33 -6.66
N VAL A 173 9.42 -12.35 -5.73
CA VAL A 173 9.13 -11.27 -4.78
C VAL A 173 9.12 -11.89 -3.39
N VAL A 174 9.64 -11.21 -2.38
CA VAL A 174 9.69 -11.75 -1.02
C VAL A 174 8.84 -10.90 -0.07
N SER A 175 8.16 -11.53 0.86
CA SER A 175 7.43 -10.83 1.91
C SER A 175 7.58 -11.53 3.25
N ILE A 176 7.97 -10.75 4.27
CA ILE A 176 7.91 -11.14 5.67
C ILE A 176 6.84 -10.28 6.35
N LYS A 177 5.99 -10.90 7.16
CA LYS A 177 4.94 -10.19 7.88
C LYS A 177 4.87 -10.63 9.34
N SER A 178 4.70 -9.67 10.22
CA SER A 178 4.42 -9.87 11.64
C SER A 178 3.35 -8.88 12.10
N SER A 179 2.62 -9.26 13.15
CA SER A 179 1.74 -8.36 13.90
C SER A 179 2.51 -7.51 14.91
N ASP A 180 3.72 -7.94 15.29
CA ASP A 180 4.70 -7.15 16.03
C ASP A 180 5.43 -6.23 15.06
N VAL A 181 5.23 -4.92 15.25
CA VAL A 181 5.76 -3.89 14.36
C VAL A 181 7.30 -3.88 14.36
N MET A 182 7.92 -3.92 15.54
CA MET A 182 9.37 -3.83 15.65
C MET A 182 10.07 -5.09 15.16
N MET A 183 9.49 -6.26 15.40
CA MET A 183 9.97 -7.53 14.82
C MET A 183 9.89 -7.47 13.28
N CYS A 184 8.80 -6.95 12.73
CA CYS A 184 8.64 -6.80 11.29
C CYS A 184 9.69 -5.85 10.69
N VAL A 185 9.94 -4.70 11.33
CA VAL A 185 11.00 -3.75 10.93
C VAL A 185 12.36 -4.43 10.95
N LYS A 186 12.70 -5.08 12.08
CA LYS A 186 13.99 -5.77 12.25
C LYS A 186 14.22 -6.87 11.22
N ALA A 187 13.17 -7.65 10.93
CA ALA A 187 13.25 -8.69 9.89
C ALA A 187 13.56 -8.11 8.50
N HIS A 188 12.99 -6.96 8.14
CA HIS A 188 13.28 -6.30 6.87
C HIS A 188 14.70 -5.70 6.83
N GLU A 189 15.18 -5.13 7.94
CA GLU A 189 16.56 -4.66 8.07
C GLU A 189 17.58 -5.78 7.86
N LEU A 190 17.30 -6.96 8.42
CA LEU A 190 18.16 -8.13 8.27
C LEU A 190 18.07 -8.76 6.88
N LEU A 191 16.88 -8.77 6.27
CA LEU A 191 16.66 -9.39 4.97
C LEU A 191 17.21 -8.55 3.80
N ALA A 192 16.99 -7.22 3.82
CA ALA A 192 17.29 -6.36 2.68
C ALA A 192 18.73 -6.47 2.12
N PRO A 193 19.79 -6.53 2.96
CA PRO A 193 21.16 -6.69 2.46
C PRO A 193 21.46 -8.07 1.84
N GLN A 194 20.64 -9.08 2.11
CA GLN A 194 20.84 -10.48 1.71
C GLN A 194 19.90 -10.91 0.56
N CYS A 195 18.92 -10.06 0.19
CA CYS A 195 17.86 -10.42 -0.75
C CYS A 195 17.88 -9.49 -1.96
N PRO A 196 18.20 -9.98 -3.17
CA PRO A 196 18.21 -9.15 -4.37
C PRO A 196 16.82 -8.97 -5.00
N TYR A 197 15.78 -9.52 -4.39
CA TYR A 197 14.40 -9.50 -4.92
C TYR A 197 13.58 -8.36 -4.34
N PRO A 198 12.58 -7.84 -5.08
CA PRO A 198 11.64 -6.85 -4.56
C PRO A 198 10.95 -7.34 -3.29
N LEU A 199 10.81 -6.43 -2.33
CA LEU A 199 10.17 -6.72 -1.05
C LEU A 199 8.76 -6.16 -1.01
N HIS A 200 7.81 -7.03 -0.63
CA HIS A 200 6.43 -6.65 -0.34
C HIS A 200 6.25 -6.46 1.17
N VAL A 201 6.08 -5.23 1.59
CA VAL A 201 6.04 -4.86 3.01
C VAL A 201 4.63 -4.54 3.50
N GLY A 202 4.39 -4.79 4.78
CA GLY A 202 3.13 -4.50 5.46
C GLY A 202 3.04 -5.19 6.80
N ILE A 203 2.33 -4.57 7.73
CA ILE A 203 2.03 -5.15 9.03
C ILE A 203 0.77 -6.01 8.90
N THR A 204 0.80 -7.25 9.42
CA THR A 204 -0.37 -8.12 9.43
C THR A 204 -1.16 -7.97 10.73
N GLU A 205 -2.46 -8.30 10.71
CA GLU A 205 -3.31 -8.25 11.90
C GLU A 205 -3.25 -6.91 12.62
N SER A 206 -3.23 -5.82 11.85
CA SER A 206 -3.02 -4.48 12.42
C SER A 206 -4.20 -4.00 13.26
N GLY A 207 -5.41 -4.51 13.02
CA GLY A 207 -6.62 -4.18 13.78
C GLY A 207 -7.57 -3.24 13.04
N THR A 208 -8.42 -2.56 13.82
CA THR A 208 -9.42 -1.60 13.31
C THR A 208 -8.78 -0.35 12.70
N LEU A 209 -9.60 0.49 12.06
CA LEU A 209 -9.13 1.64 11.28
C LEU A 209 -8.09 2.50 12.03
N LEU A 210 -8.38 2.94 13.24
CA LEU A 210 -7.47 3.81 14.00
C LEU A 210 -6.19 3.06 14.41
N ALA A 211 -6.34 1.94 15.12
CA ALA A 211 -5.19 1.17 15.62
C ALA A 211 -4.34 0.60 14.47
N GLY A 212 -5.00 0.11 13.43
CA GLY A 212 -4.34 -0.45 12.25
C GLY A 212 -3.58 0.60 11.45
N ASN A 213 -4.12 1.80 11.32
CA ASN A 213 -3.41 2.91 10.67
C ASN A 213 -2.18 3.34 11.45
N ILE A 214 -2.26 3.45 12.77
CA ILE A 214 -1.11 3.80 13.61
C ILE A 214 -0.01 2.74 13.46
N LYS A 215 -0.33 1.45 13.64
CA LYS A 215 0.64 0.35 13.49
C LYS A 215 1.26 0.31 12.10
N SER A 216 0.44 0.42 11.06
CA SER A 216 0.90 0.40 9.66
C SER A 216 1.76 1.60 9.33
N SER A 217 1.39 2.80 9.80
CA SER A 217 2.17 4.02 9.57
C SER A 217 3.55 3.95 10.23
N ILE A 218 3.62 3.45 11.48
CA ILE A 218 4.89 3.26 12.17
C ILE A 218 5.75 2.23 11.44
N GLY A 219 5.21 1.02 11.21
CA GLY A 219 5.97 -0.06 10.61
C GLY A 219 6.42 0.24 9.17
N LEU A 220 5.51 0.69 8.32
CA LEU A 220 5.84 1.08 6.95
C LEU A 220 6.76 2.30 6.92
N GLY A 221 6.54 3.29 7.79
CA GLY A 221 7.38 4.47 7.90
C GLY A 221 8.83 4.11 8.21
N LEU A 222 9.06 3.27 9.21
CA LEU A 222 10.40 2.82 9.61
C LEU A 222 11.09 1.99 8.51
N ILE A 223 10.36 1.10 7.83
CA ILE A 223 10.94 0.25 6.76
C ILE A 223 11.24 1.10 5.51
N LEU A 224 10.27 1.88 5.05
CA LEU A 224 10.39 2.66 3.81
C LEU A 224 11.43 3.80 3.93
N SER A 225 11.57 4.42 5.11
CA SER A 225 12.58 5.47 5.35
C SER A 225 14.02 4.96 5.21
N GLN A 226 14.23 3.64 5.34
CA GLN A 226 15.53 2.99 5.13
C GLN A 226 15.77 2.61 3.64
N GLY A 227 14.87 2.98 2.74
CA GLY A 227 14.94 2.59 1.33
C GLY A 227 14.65 1.11 1.09
N ILE A 228 13.80 0.49 1.94
CA ILE A 228 13.37 -0.91 1.86
C ILE A 228 11.90 -0.96 1.47
N GLY A 229 11.52 -1.83 0.52
CA GLY A 229 10.13 -2.09 0.14
C GLY A 229 9.75 -1.53 -1.23
N ASP A 230 9.29 -2.41 -2.11
CA ASP A 230 8.95 -2.14 -3.50
C ASP A 230 7.43 -2.19 -3.75
N THR A 231 6.71 -2.92 -2.92
CA THR A 231 5.24 -2.90 -2.85
C THR A 231 4.80 -2.86 -1.40
N ILE A 232 3.68 -2.18 -1.14
CA ILE A 232 3.12 -2.08 0.22
C ILE A 232 1.68 -2.57 0.28
N ARG A 233 1.28 -3.05 1.47
CA ARG A 233 -0.12 -3.26 1.82
C ARG A 233 -0.38 -2.81 3.25
N VAL A 234 -1.30 -1.88 3.42
CA VAL A 234 -1.96 -1.62 4.69
C VAL A 234 -3.05 -2.69 4.88
N SER A 235 -3.17 -3.29 6.05
CA SER A 235 -4.16 -4.33 6.34
C SER A 235 -5.04 -3.89 7.49
N LEU A 236 -6.32 -3.63 7.22
CA LEU A 236 -7.28 -3.10 8.19
C LEU A 236 -8.49 -4.04 8.31
N THR A 237 -9.07 -4.09 9.49
CA THR A 237 -10.40 -4.66 9.68
C THR A 237 -11.43 -3.61 9.28
N GLY A 238 -11.80 -3.58 7.99
CA GLY A 238 -12.70 -2.56 7.42
C GLY A 238 -12.83 -2.63 5.90
N ASP A 239 -13.31 -1.55 5.28
CA ASP A 239 -13.38 -1.45 3.81
C ASP A 239 -11.95 -1.35 3.24
N PRO A 240 -11.56 -2.22 2.28
CA PRO A 240 -10.23 -2.15 1.65
C PRO A 240 -9.91 -0.82 0.95
N VAL A 241 -10.89 0.02 0.64
CA VAL A 241 -10.67 1.38 0.13
C VAL A 241 -9.88 2.23 1.14
N GLU A 242 -10.14 2.06 2.44
CA GLU A 242 -9.43 2.76 3.50
C GLU A 242 -7.95 2.31 3.60
N GLU A 243 -7.66 1.04 3.26
CA GLU A 243 -6.27 0.55 3.15
C GLU A 243 -5.49 1.35 2.09
N ILE A 244 -6.13 1.64 0.94
CA ILE A 244 -5.52 2.38 -0.17
C ILE A 244 -5.31 3.85 0.17
N LYS A 245 -6.32 4.50 0.77
CA LYS A 245 -6.21 5.89 1.25
C LYS A 245 -5.04 6.04 2.22
N SER A 246 -4.96 5.14 3.20
CA SER A 246 -3.88 5.12 4.19
C SER A 246 -2.51 4.87 3.55
N ALA A 247 -2.41 3.93 2.62
CA ALA A 247 -1.18 3.64 1.89
C ALA A 247 -0.69 4.84 1.07
N LYS A 248 -1.61 5.52 0.36
CA LYS A 248 -1.30 6.76 -0.39
C LYS A 248 -0.78 7.85 0.54
N LEU A 249 -1.44 8.05 1.69
CA LEU A 249 -1.06 9.07 2.66
C LEU A 249 0.32 8.77 3.27
N ILE A 250 0.58 7.51 3.66
CA ILE A 250 1.90 7.09 4.17
C ILE A 250 3.01 7.38 3.14
N LEU A 251 2.82 6.97 1.88
CA LEU A 251 3.81 7.21 0.84
C LEU A 251 4.02 8.70 0.55
N LYS A 252 2.95 9.48 0.59
CA LYS A 252 3.03 10.93 0.38
C LYS A 252 3.76 11.61 1.54
N THR A 253 3.42 11.29 2.79
CA THR A 253 4.07 11.84 3.99
C THR A 253 5.57 11.53 4.02
N LEU A 254 5.99 10.40 3.44
CA LEU A 254 7.40 10.04 3.31
C LEU A 254 8.09 10.64 2.04
N GLY A 255 7.39 11.42 1.22
CA GLY A 255 7.91 11.93 -0.04
C GLY A 255 8.18 10.87 -1.13
N LEU A 256 7.62 9.66 -0.96
CA LEU A 256 7.83 8.51 -1.85
C LEU A 256 6.76 8.41 -2.96
N ARG A 257 5.72 9.22 -2.89
CA ARG A 257 4.68 9.33 -3.92
C ARG A 257 4.33 10.81 -4.12
N LYS A 258 4.35 11.25 -5.36
CA LYS A 258 3.89 12.58 -5.78
C LYS A 258 2.44 12.51 -6.24
N GLY A 259 1.79 13.67 -6.27
CA GLY A 259 0.43 13.86 -6.76
C GLY A 259 -0.64 13.84 -5.67
N GLY A 260 -1.71 14.53 -5.96
CA GLY A 260 -2.80 14.82 -5.04
C GLY A 260 -2.47 15.96 -4.07
N ILE A 261 -3.50 16.61 -3.56
CA ILE A 261 -3.37 17.74 -2.64
C ILE A 261 -3.03 17.26 -1.22
N GLU A 262 -2.02 17.88 -0.60
CA GLU A 262 -1.74 17.72 0.83
C GLU A 262 -2.51 18.80 1.60
N VAL A 263 -3.40 18.40 2.50
CA VAL A 263 -4.11 19.33 3.37
C VAL A 263 -3.39 19.40 4.72
N VAL A 264 -2.99 20.61 5.12
CA VAL A 264 -2.45 20.91 6.43
C VAL A 264 -3.41 21.81 7.16
N SER A 265 -3.67 21.54 8.44
CA SER A 265 -4.52 22.37 9.28
C SER A 265 -3.86 22.64 10.63
N CYS A 266 -4.08 23.82 11.19
CA CYS A 266 -3.63 24.09 12.53
C CYS A 266 -4.46 23.30 13.56
N PRO A 267 -3.89 22.98 14.73
CA PRO A 267 -4.67 22.43 15.82
C PRO A 267 -5.68 23.46 16.34
N THR A 268 -6.84 22.99 16.77
CA THR A 268 -7.83 23.84 17.43
C THR A 268 -7.23 24.45 18.72
N CYS A 269 -7.35 25.76 18.88
CA CYS A 269 -6.87 26.46 20.06
C CYS A 269 -7.84 27.59 20.47
N GLY A 270 -7.60 28.29 21.56
CA GLY A 270 -8.45 29.39 22.04
C GLY A 270 -8.58 30.60 21.09
N ARG A 271 -7.78 30.64 20.02
CA ARG A 271 -7.84 31.67 18.95
C ARG A 271 -8.73 31.29 17.78
N THR A 272 -9.13 30.01 17.66
CA THR A 272 -10.01 29.53 16.59
C THR A 272 -11.37 30.23 16.68
N LYS A 273 -11.82 30.81 15.58
CA LYS A 273 -13.06 31.62 15.47
C LYS A 273 -14.12 31.02 14.56
N ILE A 274 -13.84 29.90 13.91
CA ILE A 274 -14.68 29.20 12.94
C ILE A 274 -14.83 27.72 13.33
N ASP A 275 -15.74 27.00 12.71
CA ASP A 275 -15.74 25.53 12.75
C ASP A 275 -14.57 24.98 11.91
N LEU A 276 -13.35 25.05 12.46
CA LEU A 276 -12.15 24.57 11.80
C LEU A 276 -12.18 23.07 11.49
N ILE A 277 -12.75 22.27 12.40
CA ILE A 277 -12.80 20.81 12.22
C ILE A 277 -13.71 20.47 11.03
N GLY A 278 -14.90 21.05 10.98
CA GLY A 278 -15.83 20.85 9.87
C GLY A 278 -15.24 21.35 8.55
N LEU A 279 -14.64 22.53 8.54
CA LEU A 279 -14.03 23.10 7.33
C LEU A 279 -12.85 22.27 6.83
N ALA A 280 -11.96 21.81 7.71
CA ALA A 280 -10.80 20.98 7.32
C ALA A 280 -11.24 19.64 6.73
N ASN A 281 -12.26 18.99 7.31
CA ASN A 281 -12.83 17.76 6.75
C ASN A 281 -13.46 17.99 5.38
N GLN A 282 -14.24 19.08 5.22
CA GLN A 282 -14.85 19.43 3.92
C GLN A 282 -13.79 19.71 2.85
N VAL A 283 -12.70 20.41 3.21
CA VAL A 283 -11.57 20.63 2.30
C VAL A 283 -10.90 19.31 1.94
N GLN A 284 -10.64 18.43 2.93
CA GLN A 284 -10.03 17.11 2.70
C GLN A 284 -10.85 16.27 1.72
N ASP A 285 -12.18 16.26 1.88
CA ASP A 285 -13.08 15.52 0.99
C ASP A 285 -13.13 16.17 -0.41
N MET A 286 -13.21 17.49 -0.49
CA MET A 286 -13.26 18.25 -1.74
C MET A 286 -12.02 18.02 -2.61
N VAL A 287 -10.83 17.91 -2.00
CA VAL A 287 -9.56 17.78 -2.74
C VAL A 287 -9.16 16.34 -3.02
N ALA A 288 -9.90 15.34 -2.52
CA ALA A 288 -9.52 13.93 -2.57
C ALA A 288 -9.25 13.42 -3.99
N ASP A 289 -10.01 13.89 -4.97
CA ASP A 289 -9.94 13.47 -6.38
C ASP A 289 -9.21 14.49 -7.28
N ILE A 290 -8.69 15.60 -6.72
CA ILE A 290 -7.97 16.62 -7.49
C ILE A 290 -6.50 16.19 -7.68
N PRO A 291 -6.01 16.03 -8.92
CA PRO A 291 -4.67 15.47 -9.19
C PRO A 291 -3.53 16.49 -9.07
N LEU A 292 -3.74 17.65 -8.45
CA LEU A 292 -2.71 18.67 -8.25
C LEU A 292 -1.71 18.22 -7.19
N ASP A 293 -0.42 18.44 -7.43
CA ASP A 293 0.66 18.14 -6.48
C ASP A 293 1.04 19.41 -5.71
N ILE A 294 0.15 19.86 -4.85
CA ILE A 294 0.27 21.09 -4.07
C ILE A 294 -0.13 20.88 -2.61
N LYS A 295 0.24 21.86 -1.76
CA LYS A 295 -0.12 21.91 -0.35
C LYS A 295 -1.20 22.97 -0.12
N VAL A 296 -2.31 22.58 0.51
CA VAL A 296 -3.44 23.44 0.89
C VAL A 296 -3.48 23.59 2.40
N ALA A 297 -3.50 24.83 2.88
CA ALA A 297 -3.57 25.15 4.30
C ALA A 297 -4.99 25.52 4.72
N VAL A 298 -5.46 25.01 5.86
CA VAL A 298 -6.74 25.38 6.48
C VAL A 298 -6.48 25.88 7.92
N MET A 299 -6.64 27.19 8.12
CA MET A 299 -6.26 27.84 9.37
C MET A 299 -7.47 28.44 10.09
N GLY A 300 -7.53 28.20 11.40
CA GLY A 300 -8.68 28.60 12.25
C GLY A 300 -8.68 30.06 12.71
N CYS A 301 -7.64 30.84 12.41
CA CYS A 301 -7.60 32.26 12.76
C CYS A 301 -6.73 33.07 11.79
N VAL A 302 -7.08 34.33 11.60
CA VAL A 302 -6.36 35.27 10.71
C VAL A 302 -5.05 35.82 11.30
N VAL A 303 -4.80 35.61 12.60
CA VAL A 303 -3.61 36.15 13.29
C VAL A 303 -2.35 35.38 12.91
N ASN A 304 -2.37 34.07 13.09
CA ASN A 304 -1.23 33.21 12.77
C ASN A 304 -1.40 32.52 11.39
N GLY A 305 -2.64 32.48 10.86
CA GLY A 305 -2.98 31.80 9.62
C GLY A 305 -2.05 32.13 8.46
N PRO A 306 -1.78 33.42 8.13
CA PRO A 306 -0.87 33.76 7.06
C PRO A 306 0.57 33.28 7.28
N GLY A 307 1.07 33.29 8.51
CA GLY A 307 2.41 32.80 8.86
C GLY A 307 2.53 31.27 8.78
N GLU A 308 1.53 30.55 9.29
CA GLU A 308 1.48 29.08 9.26
C GLU A 308 1.17 28.54 7.84
N ALA A 309 0.42 29.31 7.03
CA ALA A 309 0.13 28.98 5.64
C ALA A 309 1.27 29.37 4.66
N LYS A 310 2.35 29.97 5.14
CA LYS A 310 3.44 30.47 4.27
C LYS A 310 4.12 29.38 3.45
N GLU A 311 4.20 28.16 3.97
CA GLU A 311 4.79 27.02 3.29
C GLU A 311 3.78 26.23 2.44
N ALA A 312 2.51 26.66 2.41
CA ALA A 312 1.50 26.09 1.54
C ALA A 312 1.41 26.88 0.21
N ASP A 313 1.05 26.20 -0.85
CA ASP A 313 0.85 26.85 -2.15
C ASP A 313 -0.38 27.75 -2.15
N ILE A 314 -1.44 27.29 -1.46
CA ILE A 314 -2.69 28.03 -1.24
C ILE A 314 -3.27 27.68 0.11
N GLY A 315 -4.03 28.58 0.71
CA GLY A 315 -4.71 28.29 1.98
C GLY A 315 -5.86 29.24 2.24
N ILE A 316 -6.68 28.85 3.21
CA ILE A 316 -7.74 29.66 3.77
C ILE A 316 -7.54 29.82 5.27
N ALA A 317 -7.85 31.01 5.79
CA ALA A 317 -7.80 31.32 7.20
C ALA A 317 -9.11 31.96 7.64
N GLY A 318 -9.78 31.35 8.64
CA GLY A 318 -11.05 31.88 9.16
C GLY A 318 -10.86 32.99 10.18
N GLY A 319 -11.82 33.90 10.24
CA GLY A 319 -11.95 34.97 11.23
C GLY A 319 -13.40 35.14 11.66
N CYS A 320 -13.73 36.17 12.45
CA CYS A 320 -15.11 36.43 12.90
C CYS A 320 -15.97 36.92 11.72
N GLY A 321 -16.73 36.04 11.08
CA GLY A 321 -17.62 36.33 9.96
C GLY A 321 -16.92 36.63 8.63
N GLU A 322 -15.60 36.65 8.62
CA GLU A 322 -14.76 36.91 7.45
C GLU A 322 -13.60 35.93 7.42
N GLY A 323 -13.08 35.67 6.24
CA GLY A 323 -11.91 34.81 6.05
C GLY A 323 -10.97 35.35 4.99
N LEU A 324 -9.80 34.78 4.93
CA LEU A 324 -8.73 35.14 4.02
C LEU A 324 -8.40 33.98 3.09
N LEU A 325 -8.25 34.26 1.81
CA LEU A 325 -7.57 33.40 0.87
C LEU A 325 -6.09 33.83 0.77
N ILE A 326 -5.20 32.89 0.89
CA ILE A 326 -3.75 33.11 0.98
C ILE A 326 -3.10 32.25 -0.12
N LYS A 327 -2.21 32.84 -0.92
CA LYS A 327 -1.35 32.11 -1.87
C LYS A 327 0.10 32.41 -1.56
N LYS A 328 0.91 31.37 -1.34
CA LYS A 328 2.36 31.47 -1.03
C LYS A 328 2.67 32.48 0.10
N GLY A 329 1.83 32.50 1.11
CA GLY A 329 1.97 33.38 2.28
C GLY A 329 1.41 34.78 2.12
N GLU A 330 0.94 35.18 0.94
CA GLU A 330 0.34 36.49 0.70
C GLU A 330 -1.19 36.43 0.69
N ILE A 331 -1.83 37.42 1.33
CA ILE A 331 -3.30 37.53 1.33
C ILE A 331 -3.75 38.02 -0.03
N VAL A 332 -4.48 37.16 -0.75
CA VAL A 332 -4.97 37.45 -2.11
C VAL A 332 -6.37 38.03 -2.09
N LYS A 333 -7.22 37.53 -1.18
CA LYS A 333 -8.62 37.92 -1.14
C LYS A 333 -9.17 37.82 0.29
N LYS A 334 -10.06 38.73 0.64
CA LYS A 334 -10.90 38.68 1.82
C LYS A 334 -12.33 38.32 1.41
N VAL A 335 -12.91 37.30 2.05
CA VAL A 335 -14.22 36.76 1.70
C VAL A 335 -15.04 36.55 2.97
N LYS A 336 -16.34 36.31 2.87
CA LYS A 336 -17.15 35.88 4.00
C LYS A 336 -16.77 34.48 4.40
N GLU A 337 -16.94 34.16 5.69
CA GLU A 337 -16.63 32.83 6.23
C GLU A 337 -17.34 31.71 5.46
N GLU A 338 -18.62 31.89 5.14
CA GLU A 338 -19.45 30.97 4.38
C GLU A 338 -18.98 30.71 2.93
N GLU A 339 -18.20 31.63 2.35
CA GLU A 339 -17.67 31.56 0.99
C GLU A 339 -16.26 30.94 0.91
N LEU A 340 -15.60 30.65 2.05
CA LEU A 340 -14.22 30.18 2.10
C LEU A 340 -14.00 28.90 1.30
N LEU A 341 -14.86 27.90 1.51
CA LEU A 341 -14.73 26.59 0.86
C LEU A 341 -14.90 26.70 -0.66
N GLU A 342 -15.92 27.42 -1.11
CA GLU A 342 -16.20 27.59 -2.54
C GLU A 342 -15.12 28.46 -3.21
N THR A 343 -14.65 29.49 -2.53
CA THR A 343 -13.54 30.31 -3.03
C THR A 343 -12.28 29.47 -3.23
N LEU A 344 -11.92 28.62 -2.25
CA LEU A 344 -10.79 27.70 -2.40
C LEU A 344 -10.99 26.73 -3.55
N ARG A 345 -12.20 26.18 -3.69
CA ARG A 345 -12.54 25.27 -4.78
C ARG A 345 -12.36 25.89 -6.16
N GLN A 346 -12.84 27.10 -6.37
CA GLN A 346 -12.68 27.82 -7.63
C GLN A 346 -11.23 28.08 -7.97
N GLU A 347 -10.41 28.48 -6.99
CA GLU A 347 -8.98 28.68 -7.18
C GLU A 347 -8.21 27.39 -7.53
N LEU A 348 -8.66 26.24 -6.98
CA LEU A 348 -8.05 24.94 -7.30
C LEU A 348 -8.45 24.45 -8.71
N LEU A 349 -9.69 24.72 -9.14
CA LEU A 349 -10.15 24.37 -10.48
C LEU A 349 -9.42 25.16 -11.58
N HIS A 350 -9.03 26.41 -11.32
CA HIS A 350 -8.31 27.30 -12.23
C HIS A 350 -6.78 27.39 -11.92
N TRP A 351 -6.24 26.38 -11.22
CA TRP A 351 -4.87 26.43 -10.68
C TRP A 351 -3.78 26.63 -11.74
N ASN A 352 -3.98 26.16 -12.96
CA ASN A 352 -3.01 26.19 -14.05
C ASN A 352 -3.32 27.29 -15.09
N GLU A 353 -4.31 28.14 -14.86
CA GLU A 353 -4.63 29.30 -15.65
C GLU A 353 -3.97 30.57 -15.04
#